data_8e2b435a6811d6453b685791b7c2d45a
#
_entry.id   8e2b435a6811d6453b685791b7c2d45a
#
_cell.length_a   1.000
_cell.length_b   1.000
_cell.length_c   1.000
_cell.angle_alpha   90.00
_cell.angle_beta   90.00
_cell.angle_gamma   90.00
#
_symmetry.space_group_name_H-M   'P 1'
#
loop_
_entity.id
_entity.type
_entity.pdbx_description
1 polymer ?
#
loop_
_entity_poly.entity_id
_entity_poly.type
_entity_poly.pdbx_seq_one_letter_code
_entity_poly.pdbx_strand_id
1 'polypeptide(L)'
;MRGSGTLRGVNEPAIRLTGLRKSFGALTAVDGVDLSIRPGEVVALLGPNGAGKSTTIDLALGLARPTAGSAELFGAAPRVAIREGRVGAMLQGGALLPTLTVAESVALVAAAHRNPLTVTEALERARCTEIARQRVSKLSGGQLQRARFAVAVVSDPDLLFLDEPTAAMDVEARRTFWRSMREFTEAGRTVVFATHYLDEADEHADRIVMMARGRIVADGTPAEVKAVVSGRRIRATARFAATPESQAALAALPGVRTADRRGDRVTLVSDDSDATLRALLAEHDIHDLHDIEVTVHTMDEAFLALTETRATEGALS
;
A
#
# COMPACT_ATOMS: atom_id res chain seq x y z
N MET A 1 36.24 5.32 -12.09
CA MET A 1 35.82 4.66 -13.34
C MET A 1 34.91 3.51 -12.97
N ARG A 2 33.61 3.71 -13.04
CA ARG A 2 32.62 2.63 -12.83
C ARG A 2 32.59 1.85 -14.15
N GLY A 3 33.00 0.55 -14.10
CA GLY A 3 32.90 -0.36 -15.22
C GLY A 3 31.45 -0.45 -15.70
N SER A 4 31.28 -0.30 -17.00
CA SER A 4 30.01 -0.52 -17.72
C SER A 4 29.53 -1.95 -17.46
N GLY A 5 28.68 -2.12 -16.43
CA GLY A 5 27.92 -3.33 -16.24
C GLY A 5 27.01 -3.52 -17.43
N THR A 6 27.21 -4.60 -18.12
CA THR A 6 26.44 -5.15 -19.23
C THR A 6 24.95 -4.86 -19.05
N LEU A 7 24.33 -4.24 -20.04
CA LEU A 7 22.89 -4.11 -20.22
C LEU A 7 22.23 -5.51 -20.18
N ARG A 8 21.96 -6.03 -18.99
CA ARG A 8 21.07 -7.18 -18.80
C ARG A 8 19.65 -6.66 -18.97
N GLY A 9 19.00 -7.13 -20.00
CA GLY A 9 17.60 -7.09 -20.39
C GLY A 9 16.74 -5.98 -19.82
N VAL A 10 16.41 -4.98 -20.64
CA VAL A 10 15.46 -3.88 -20.40
C VAL A 10 14.03 -4.38 -20.09
N ASN A 11 13.83 -5.69 -19.88
CA ASN A 11 12.50 -6.31 -19.78
C ASN A 11 12.30 -7.28 -18.59
N GLU A 12 13.29 -7.44 -17.71
CA GLU A 12 13.10 -8.33 -16.54
C GLU A 12 12.40 -7.59 -15.39
N PRO A 13 11.31 -8.15 -14.84
CA PRO A 13 10.65 -7.55 -13.69
C PRO A 13 11.57 -7.57 -12.45
N ALA A 14 11.44 -6.57 -11.60
CA ALA A 14 12.11 -6.54 -10.29
C ALA A 14 11.61 -7.67 -9.39
N ILE A 15 10.32 -8.01 -9.52
CA ILE A 15 9.67 -9.11 -8.80
C ILE A 15 8.82 -9.90 -9.78
N ARG A 16 8.91 -11.22 -9.75
CA ARG A 16 7.96 -12.14 -10.40
C ARG A 16 7.54 -13.21 -9.41
N LEU A 17 6.26 -13.25 -9.11
CA LEU A 17 5.62 -14.33 -8.34
C LEU A 17 4.71 -15.10 -9.30
N THR A 18 4.83 -16.43 -9.32
CA THR A 18 4.06 -17.27 -10.24
C THR A 18 3.36 -18.39 -9.45
N GLY A 19 2.02 -18.36 -9.45
CA GLY A 19 1.18 -19.33 -8.77
C GLY A 19 1.52 -19.52 -7.29
N LEU A 20 1.98 -18.45 -6.63
CA LEU A 20 2.58 -18.51 -5.30
C LEU A 20 1.53 -18.94 -4.26
N ARG A 21 1.82 -20.02 -3.54
CA ARG A 21 0.93 -20.57 -2.51
C ARG A 21 1.68 -20.86 -1.22
N LYS A 22 1.02 -20.59 -0.07
CA LYS A 22 1.54 -20.93 1.24
C LYS A 22 0.42 -21.36 2.16
N SER A 23 0.55 -22.58 2.71
CA SER A 23 -0.36 -23.10 3.74
C SER A 23 0.41 -23.39 5.03
N PHE A 24 -0.23 -23.16 6.15
CA PHE A 24 0.21 -23.49 7.50
C PHE A 24 -0.85 -24.42 8.14
N GLY A 25 -0.64 -25.71 8.05
CA GLY A 25 -1.69 -26.67 8.40
C GLY A 25 -2.94 -26.48 7.55
N ALA A 26 -4.08 -26.27 8.18
CA ALA A 26 -5.35 -26.02 7.51
C ALA A 26 -5.52 -24.59 6.97
N LEU A 27 -4.69 -23.63 7.41
CA LEU A 27 -4.79 -22.24 6.98
C LEU A 27 -3.98 -22.01 5.70
N THR A 28 -4.63 -21.59 4.63
CA THR A 28 -3.96 -21.09 3.41
C THR A 28 -3.80 -19.58 3.50
N ALA A 29 -2.57 -19.14 3.78
CA ALA A 29 -2.25 -17.73 3.96
C ALA A 29 -2.01 -16.98 2.62
N VAL A 30 -1.51 -17.70 1.59
CA VAL A 30 -1.34 -17.19 0.22
C VAL A 30 -1.84 -18.28 -0.73
N ASP A 31 -2.70 -17.91 -1.67
CA ASP A 31 -3.45 -18.86 -2.49
C ASP A 31 -3.43 -18.48 -3.97
N GLY A 32 -2.38 -18.91 -4.67
CA GLY A 32 -2.26 -18.76 -6.12
C GLY A 32 -2.01 -17.30 -6.54
N VAL A 33 -1.06 -16.62 -5.90
CA VAL A 33 -0.71 -15.24 -6.23
C VAL A 33 0.23 -15.21 -7.44
N ASP A 34 -0.22 -14.53 -8.50
CA ASP A 34 0.57 -14.14 -9.66
C ASP A 34 0.78 -12.62 -9.61
N LEU A 35 2.04 -12.17 -9.58
CA LEU A 35 2.37 -10.74 -9.50
C LEU A 35 3.70 -10.48 -10.21
N SER A 36 3.70 -9.45 -11.06
CA SER A 36 4.91 -8.95 -11.70
C SER A 36 5.05 -7.46 -11.44
N ILE A 37 6.20 -7.03 -10.91
CA ILE A 37 6.52 -5.63 -10.59
C ILE A 37 7.74 -5.23 -11.43
N ARG A 38 7.62 -4.10 -12.15
CA ARG A 38 8.72 -3.57 -12.97
C ARG A 38 9.72 -2.80 -12.12
N PRO A 39 10.98 -2.70 -12.57
CA PRO A 39 11.93 -1.80 -11.94
C PRO A 39 11.41 -0.36 -11.92
N GLY A 40 11.59 0.32 -10.79
CA GLY A 40 11.17 1.71 -10.58
C GLY A 40 9.70 1.89 -10.17
N GLU A 41 8.88 0.83 -10.13
CA GLU A 41 7.49 0.95 -9.63
C GLU A 41 7.45 1.08 -8.09
N VAL A 42 6.52 1.89 -7.61
CA VAL A 42 6.12 1.98 -6.19
C VAL A 42 4.80 1.25 -6.02
N VAL A 43 4.83 0.09 -5.40
CA VAL A 43 3.66 -0.79 -5.28
C VAL A 43 3.22 -0.92 -3.83
N ALA A 44 1.95 -0.62 -3.56
CA ALA A 44 1.32 -0.91 -2.27
C ALA A 44 0.66 -2.29 -2.29
N LEU A 45 1.04 -3.15 -1.35
CA LEU A 45 0.27 -4.34 -1.00
C LEU A 45 -0.76 -3.95 0.06
N LEU A 46 -2.00 -3.76 -0.34
CA LEU A 46 -3.08 -3.28 0.50
C LEU A 46 -4.01 -4.43 0.91
N GLY A 47 -4.50 -4.42 2.14
CA GLY A 47 -5.45 -5.43 2.59
C GLY A 47 -5.57 -5.49 4.11
N PRO A 48 -6.63 -6.13 4.65
CA PRO A 48 -6.82 -6.26 6.09
C PRO A 48 -5.73 -7.11 6.74
N ASN A 49 -5.70 -7.11 8.07
CA ASN A 49 -4.83 -8.02 8.80
C ASN A 49 -5.23 -9.47 8.49
N GLY A 50 -4.24 -10.33 8.25
CA GLY A 50 -4.47 -11.72 7.82
C GLY A 50 -4.77 -11.90 6.33
N ALA A 51 -4.72 -10.84 5.50
CA ALA A 51 -4.92 -10.94 4.05
C ALA A 51 -3.80 -11.70 3.31
N GLY A 52 -2.65 -11.93 3.97
CA GLY A 52 -1.50 -12.61 3.37
C GLY A 52 -0.35 -11.70 2.93
N LYS A 53 -0.42 -10.39 3.19
CA LYS A 53 0.59 -9.40 2.75
C LYS A 53 2.01 -9.73 3.24
N SER A 54 2.21 -9.80 4.56
CA SER A 54 3.53 -10.13 5.15
C SER A 54 4.02 -11.50 4.72
N THR A 55 3.12 -12.50 4.63
CA THR A 55 3.49 -13.83 4.13
C THR A 55 3.93 -13.78 2.66
N THR A 56 3.29 -12.95 1.83
CA THR A 56 3.69 -12.76 0.43
C THR A 56 5.08 -12.11 0.35
N ILE A 57 5.37 -11.12 1.19
CA ILE A 57 6.70 -10.51 1.31
C ILE A 57 7.73 -11.55 1.76
N ASP A 58 7.44 -12.35 2.78
CA ASP A 58 8.36 -13.39 3.27
C ASP A 58 8.68 -14.44 2.19
N LEU A 59 7.70 -14.82 1.39
CA LEU A 59 7.88 -15.72 0.25
C LEU A 59 8.72 -15.06 -0.86
N ALA A 60 8.43 -13.80 -1.19
CA ALA A 60 9.18 -13.03 -2.19
C ALA A 60 10.65 -12.85 -1.78
N LEU A 61 10.93 -12.68 -0.49
CA LEU A 61 12.29 -12.60 0.07
C LEU A 61 12.95 -13.98 0.26
N GLY A 62 12.22 -15.08 0.06
CA GLY A 62 12.73 -16.43 0.31
C GLY A 62 13.00 -16.73 1.80
N LEU A 63 12.39 -15.96 2.71
CA LEU A 63 12.42 -16.20 4.16
C LEU A 63 11.52 -17.37 4.54
N ALA A 64 10.43 -17.58 3.79
CA ALA A 64 9.56 -18.73 3.88
C ALA A 64 9.62 -19.55 2.57
N ARG A 65 9.48 -20.87 2.67
CA ARG A 65 9.36 -21.72 1.48
C ARG A 65 7.90 -21.76 1.04
N PRO A 66 7.60 -21.54 -0.25
CA PRO A 66 6.25 -21.71 -0.77
C PRO A 66 5.82 -23.18 -0.70
N THR A 67 4.52 -23.42 -0.55
CA THR A 67 3.91 -24.75 -0.69
C THR A 67 3.80 -25.13 -2.18
N ALA A 68 3.57 -24.14 -3.04
CA ALA A 68 3.58 -24.27 -4.50
C ALA A 68 3.93 -22.91 -5.15
N GLY A 69 4.28 -22.94 -6.42
CA GLY A 69 4.68 -21.75 -7.17
C GLY A 69 6.12 -21.33 -6.94
N SER A 70 6.49 -20.17 -7.46
CA SER A 70 7.86 -19.65 -7.38
C SER A 70 7.89 -18.14 -7.18
N ALA A 71 9.00 -17.65 -6.66
CA ALA A 71 9.33 -16.23 -6.54
C ALA A 71 10.72 -15.99 -7.15
N GLU A 72 10.83 -14.94 -7.95
CA GLU A 72 12.07 -14.47 -8.55
C GLU A 72 12.23 -12.97 -8.29
N LEU A 73 13.47 -12.55 -8.01
CA LEU A 73 13.86 -11.16 -7.91
C LEU A 73 14.92 -10.89 -8.97
N PHE A 74 14.62 -9.95 -9.88
CA PHE A 74 15.49 -9.62 -11.03
C PHE A 74 15.88 -10.85 -11.85
N GLY A 75 14.93 -11.76 -12.10
CA GLY A 75 15.14 -12.99 -12.86
C GLY A 75 15.96 -14.07 -12.15
N ALA A 76 16.25 -13.92 -10.86
CA ALA A 76 17.02 -14.88 -10.07
C ALA A 76 16.26 -15.32 -8.81
N ALA A 77 16.71 -16.42 -8.22
CA ALA A 77 16.17 -16.84 -6.92
C ALA A 77 16.42 -15.73 -5.86
N PRO A 78 15.48 -15.46 -4.95
CA PRO A 78 15.55 -14.33 -4.00
C PRO A 78 16.88 -14.24 -3.24
N ARG A 79 17.41 -15.39 -2.80
CA ARG A 79 18.68 -15.45 -2.07
C ARG A 79 19.90 -14.93 -2.86
N VAL A 80 19.85 -14.98 -4.19
CA VAL A 80 20.90 -14.46 -5.05
C VAL A 80 20.89 -12.94 -5.02
N ALA A 81 19.74 -12.32 -5.30
CA ALA A 81 19.57 -10.87 -5.29
C ALA A 81 19.89 -10.24 -3.92
N ILE A 82 19.48 -10.93 -2.83
CA ILE A 82 19.79 -10.50 -1.45
C ILE A 82 21.28 -10.55 -1.18
N ARG A 83 21.98 -11.63 -1.58
CA ARG A 83 23.43 -11.78 -1.41
C ARG A 83 24.22 -10.74 -2.20
N GLU A 84 23.69 -10.32 -3.34
CA GLU A 84 24.26 -9.24 -4.16
C GLU A 84 24.04 -7.85 -3.56
N GLY A 85 23.27 -7.72 -2.47
CA GLY A 85 22.93 -6.45 -1.83
C GLY A 85 21.89 -5.64 -2.59
N ARG A 86 21.21 -6.23 -3.59
CA ARG A 86 20.20 -5.56 -4.43
C ARG A 86 18.85 -5.39 -3.76
N VAL A 87 18.64 -6.05 -2.63
CA VAL A 87 17.35 -6.07 -1.91
C VAL A 87 17.57 -5.64 -0.48
N GLY A 88 16.81 -4.62 -0.06
CA GLY A 88 16.64 -4.21 1.32
C GLY A 88 15.26 -4.59 1.84
N ALA A 89 15.13 -4.82 3.14
CA ALA A 89 13.85 -5.13 3.74
C ALA A 89 13.71 -4.53 5.14
N MET A 90 12.54 -3.97 5.41
CA MET A 90 12.09 -3.51 6.71
C MET A 90 10.83 -4.30 7.08
N LEU A 91 11.02 -5.37 7.86
CA LEU A 91 9.95 -6.32 8.20
C LEU A 91 9.35 -6.00 9.57
N GLN A 92 8.09 -6.37 9.77
CA GLN A 92 7.38 -6.15 11.03
C GLN A 92 8.08 -6.82 12.22
N GLY A 93 8.58 -8.05 12.03
CA GLY A 93 9.31 -8.82 13.03
C GLY A 93 10.80 -8.51 13.13
N GLY A 94 11.34 -7.62 12.29
CA GLY A 94 12.76 -7.27 12.27
C GLY A 94 13.17 -6.46 13.51
N ALA A 95 13.83 -7.10 14.47
CA ALA A 95 14.30 -6.42 15.68
C ALA A 95 15.75 -5.97 15.52
N LEU A 96 16.01 -4.68 15.76
CA LEU A 96 17.36 -4.22 16.03
C LEU A 96 17.78 -4.68 17.44
N LEU A 97 19.05 -4.95 17.63
CA LEU A 97 19.56 -5.38 18.95
C LEU A 97 19.43 -4.22 19.96
N PRO A 98 18.70 -4.39 21.09
CA PRO A 98 18.40 -3.31 22.02
C PRO A 98 19.64 -2.68 22.67
N THR A 99 20.72 -3.42 22.74
CA THR A 99 21.99 -3.03 23.36
C THR A 99 22.89 -2.19 22.47
N LEU A 100 22.69 -2.26 21.16
CA LEU A 100 23.47 -1.49 20.19
C LEU A 100 22.89 -0.08 20.04
N THR A 101 23.75 0.84 19.62
CA THR A 101 23.35 2.14 19.10
C THR A 101 22.79 1.99 17.67
N VAL A 102 22.12 3.03 17.19
CA VAL A 102 21.62 3.06 15.80
C VAL A 102 22.80 2.94 14.83
N ALA A 103 23.87 3.68 15.02
CA ALA A 103 25.07 3.62 14.17
C ALA A 103 25.74 2.24 14.18
N GLU A 104 25.84 1.59 15.34
CA GLU A 104 26.37 0.22 15.45
C GLU A 104 25.48 -0.80 14.74
N SER A 105 24.16 -0.63 14.80
CA SER A 105 23.19 -1.49 14.10
C SER A 105 23.35 -1.36 12.57
N VAL A 106 23.51 -0.15 12.05
CA VAL A 106 23.75 0.10 10.63
C VAL A 106 25.11 -0.47 10.23
N ALA A 107 26.19 -0.24 11.02
CA ALA A 107 27.52 -0.75 10.75
C ALA A 107 27.56 -2.29 10.72
N LEU A 108 26.83 -2.95 11.62
CA LEU A 108 26.75 -4.41 11.68
C LEU A 108 26.20 -4.99 10.37
N VAL A 109 25.12 -4.39 9.83
CA VAL A 109 24.52 -4.86 8.57
C VAL A 109 25.40 -4.45 7.37
N ALA A 110 25.97 -3.25 7.37
CA ALA A 110 26.91 -2.81 6.35
C ALA A 110 28.07 -3.80 6.16
N ALA A 111 28.61 -4.35 7.25
CA ALA A 111 29.71 -5.31 7.21
C ALA A 111 29.39 -6.62 6.47
N ALA A 112 28.10 -6.94 6.27
CA ALA A 112 27.67 -8.12 5.51
C ALA A 112 27.62 -7.88 3.99
N HIS A 113 27.77 -6.64 3.53
CA HIS A 113 27.68 -6.26 2.12
C HIS A 113 29.03 -5.85 1.54
N ARG A 114 29.21 -6.05 0.21
CA ARG A 114 30.49 -5.74 -0.46
C ARG A 114 30.71 -4.25 -0.66
N ASN A 115 29.69 -3.50 -1.03
CA ASN A 115 29.76 -2.07 -1.34
C ASN A 115 28.59 -1.34 -0.66
N PRO A 116 28.50 -1.37 0.68
CA PRO A 116 27.42 -0.69 1.38
C PRO A 116 27.62 0.83 1.32
N LEU A 117 26.55 1.55 1.61
CA LEU A 117 26.65 2.96 2.00
C LEU A 117 27.50 3.06 3.28
N THR A 118 28.13 4.19 3.46
CA THR A 118 28.68 4.52 4.78
C THR A 118 27.57 4.63 5.80
N VAL A 119 27.90 4.42 7.08
CA VAL A 119 26.93 4.59 8.18
C VAL A 119 26.30 5.98 8.14
N THR A 120 27.11 7.01 7.86
CA THR A 120 26.63 8.40 7.76
C THR A 120 25.60 8.57 6.63
N GLU A 121 25.90 8.09 5.43
CA GLU A 121 24.99 8.17 4.28
C GLU A 121 23.67 7.43 4.54
N ALA A 122 23.71 6.25 5.16
CA ALA A 122 22.52 5.49 5.49
C ALA A 122 21.65 6.23 6.53
N LEU A 123 22.26 6.83 7.54
CA LEU A 123 21.58 7.63 8.57
C LEU A 123 20.99 8.93 7.98
N GLU A 124 21.69 9.58 7.06
CA GLU A 124 21.22 10.77 6.35
C GLU A 124 20.01 10.44 5.48
N ARG A 125 20.07 9.37 4.68
CA ARG A 125 18.91 8.90 3.87
C ARG A 125 17.69 8.59 4.73
N ALA A 126 17.90 8.04 5.91
CA ALA A 126 16.82 7.74 6.86
C ALA A 126 16.42 8.94 7.76
N ARG A 127 17.06 10.09 7.58
CA ARG A 127 16.84 11.30 8.39
C ARG A 127 16.87 11.00 9.89
N CYS A 128 17.88 10.25 10.34
CA CYS A 128 18.04 9.82 11.72
C CYS A 128 19.46 10.01 12.29
N THR A 129 20.22 10.91 11.71
CA THR A 129 21.61 11.22 12.15
C THR A 129 21.66 11.69 13.59
N GLU A 130 20.64 12.41 14.06
CA GLU A 130 20.54 12.94 15.42
C GLU A 130 20.43 11.86 16.50
N ILE A 131 19.95 10.66 16.13
CA ILE A 131 19.84 9.51 17.04
C ILE A 131 20.96 8.47 16.87
N ALA A 132 21.95 8.73 16.03
CA ALA A 132 23.02 7.78 15.69
C ALA A 132 23.68 7.11 16.90
N ARG A 133 23.89 7.88 17.97
CA ARG A 133 24.54 7.44 19.22
C ARG A 133 23.55 6.91 20.28
N GLN A 134 22.25 6.99 20.02
CA GLN A 134 21.25 6.48 20.97
C GLN A 134 21.16 4.95 20.86
N ARG A 135 20.98 4.29 22.00
CA ARG A 135 20.71 2.84 22.04
C ARG A 135 19.31 2.55 21.50
N VAL A 136 19.17 1.47 20.77
CA VAL A 136 17.89 1.02 20.21
C VAL A 136 16.80 0.91 21.28
N SER A 137 17.14 0.45 22.49
CA SER A 137 16.20 0.34 23.62
C SER A 137 15.66 1.68 24.16
N LYS A 138 16.21 2.81 23.71
CA LYS A 138 15.82 4.16 24.14
C LYS A 138 15.05 4.95 23.09
N LEU A 139 14.83 4.36 21.91
CA LEU A 139 14.17 5.01 20.79
C LEU A 139 12.66 5.07 20.99
N SER A 140 12.04 6.19 20.57
CA SER A 140 10.59 6.23 20.34
C SER A 140 10.20 5.33 19.15
N GLY A 141 8.90 5.04 18.99
CA GLY A 141 8.40 4.23 17.88
C GLY A 141 8.83 4.79 16.52
N GLY A 142 8.65 6.09 16.28
CA GLY A 142 9.05 6.73 15.03
C GLY A 142 10.57 6.76 14.82
N GLN A 143 11.36 6.94 15.89
CA GLN A 143 12.82 6.84 15.83
C GLN A 143 13.27 5.43 15.48
N LEU A 144 12.66 4.41 16.07
CA LEU A 144 12.96 3.01 15.78
C LEU A 144 12.65 2.67 14.31
N GLN A 145 11.55 3.15 13.75
CA GLN A 145 11.21 2.91 12.35
C GLN A 145 12.22 3.58 11.41
N ARG A 146 12.66 4.82 11.69
CA ARG A 146 13.71 5.47 10.91
C ARG A 146 15.06 4.74 11.03
N ALA A 147 15.40 4.23 12.20
CA ALA A 147 16.60 3.41 12.38
C ALA A 147 16.51 2.08 11.59
N ARG A 148 15.35 1.42 11.58
CA ARG A 148 15.12 0.22 10.75
C ARG A 148 15.25 0.53 9.26
N PHE A 149 14.73 1.68 8.84
CA PHE A 149 14.89 2.12 7.46
C PHE A 149 16.35 2.37 7.08
N ALA A 150 17.14 3.01 7.96
CA ALA A 150 18.58 3.17 7.74
C ALA A 150 19.29 1.83 7.51
N VAL A 151 18.94 0.81 8.31
CA VAL A 151 19.46 -0.55 8.15
C VAL A 151 19.01 -1.19 6.84
N ALA A 152 17.76 -0.98 6.43
CA ALA A 152 17.21 -1.55 5.20
C ALA A 152 17.85 -0.96 3.93
N VAL A 153 18.28 0.31 3.97
CA VAL A 153 18.88 0.98 2.80
C VAL A 153 20.41 0.93 2.76
N VAL A 154 21.07 0.40 3.80
CA VAL A 154 22.55 0.45 3.90
C VAL A 154 23.27 -0.33 2.81
N SER A 155 22.65 -1.37 2.24
CA SER A 155 23.17 -2.11 1.09
C SER A 155 23.10 -1.35 -0.24
N ASP A 156 22.52 -0.15 -0.26
CA ASP A 156 22.18 0.64 -1.46
C ASP A 156 21.30 -0.15 -2.46
N PRO A 157 20.15 -0.70 -2.01
CA PRO A 157 19.40 -1.69 -2.77
C PRO A 157 18.68 -1.09 -3.98
N ASP A 158 18.46 -1.92 -5.02
CA ASP A 158 17.60 -1.61 -6.18
C ASP A 158 16.11 -1.81 -5.87
N LEU A 159 15.80 -2.69 -4.89
CA LEU A 159 14.46 -3.07 -4.47
C LEU A 159 14.36 -3.02 -2.94
N LEU A 160 13.31 -2.37 -2.45
CA LEU A 160 13.04 -2.24 -1.02
C LEU A 160 11.66 -2.81 -0.69
N PHE A 161 11.62 -3.74 0.25
CA PHE A 161 10.38 -4.23 0.86
C PHE A 161 10.16 -3.56 2.22
N LEU A 162 8.94 -3.09 2.46
CA LEU A 162 8.54 -2.45 3.71
C LEU A 162 7.24 -3.08 4.21
N ASP A 163 7.25 -3.63 5.40
CA ASP A 163 6.05 -4.19 6.01
C ASP A 163 5.61 -3.29 7.16
N GLU A 164 4.45 -2.61 6.98
CA GLU A 164 3.86 -1.63 7.92
C GLU A 164 4.87 -0.54 8.34
N PRO A 165 5.50 0.18 7.39
CA PRO A 165 6.67 1.02 7.68
C PRO A 165 6.38 2.18 8.61
N THR A 166 5.16 2.67 8.64
CA THR A 166 4.75 3.85 9.41
C THR A 166 3.98 3.51 10.68
N ALA A 167 3.83 2.22 10.99
CA ALA A 167 3.21 1.78 12.23
C ALA A 167 3.91 2.43 13.44
N ALA A 168 3.11 2.93 14.40
CA ALA A 168 3.59 3.65 15.60
C ALA A 168 4.32 4.98 15.33
N MET A 169 4.20 5.57 14.13
CA MET A 169 4.64 6.92 13.83
C MET A 169 3.51 7.95 14.08
N ASP A 170 3.87 9.09 14.62
CA ASP A 170 3.01 10.27 14.61
C ASP A 170 2.96 10.89 13.20
N VAL A 171 2.12 11.90 13.01
CA VAL A 171 1.90 12.55 11.70
C VAL A 171 3.19 13.15 11.13
N GLU A 172 4.03 13.77 11.98
CA GLU A 172 5.27 14.42 11.53
C GLU A 172 6.35 13.40 11.15
N ALA A 173 6.51 12.34 11.96
CA ALA A 173 7.43 11.25 11.67
C ALA A 173 7.04 10.53 10.38
N ARG A 174 5.73 10.31 10.14
CA ARG A 174 5.21 9.69 8.92
C ARG A 174 5.51 10.54 7.69
N ARG A 175 5.27 11.86 7.74
CA ARG A 175 5.62 12.77 6.64
C ARG A 175 7.12 12.77 6.34
N THR A 176 7.96 12.74 7.38
CA THR A 176 9.41 12.68 7.24
C THR A 176 9.86 11.38 6.59
N PHE A 177 9.27 10.25 7.00
CA PHE A 177 9.53 8.93 6.42
C PHE A 177 9.16 8.90 4.92
N TRP A 178 7.97 9.32 4.55
CA TRP A 178 7.54 9.34 3.15
C TRP A 178 8.35 10.29 2.27
N ARG A 179 8.89 11.38 2.84
CA ARG A 179 9.85 12.25 2.14
C ARG A 179 11.15 11.51 1.82
N SER A 180 11.72 10.79 2.77
CA SER A 180 12.91 9.94 2.53
C SER A 180 12.65 8.87 1.49
N MET A 181 11.45 8.29 1.51
CA MET A 181 11.01 7.29 0.55
C MET A 181 10.92 7.87 -0.87
N ARG A 182 10.37 9.08 -1.02
CA ARG A 182 10.27 9.77 -2.32
C ARG A 182 11.66 10.00 -2.93
N GLU A 183 12.63 10.49 -2.15
CA GLU A 183 14.02 10.64 -2.60
C GLU A 183 14.62 9.31 -3.08
N PHE A 184 14.26 8.21 -2.44
CA PHE A 184 14.69 6.86 -2.84
C PHE A 184 14.06 6.42 -4.17
N THR A 185 12.76 6.67 -4.37
CA THR A 185 12.04 6.29 -5.60
C THR A 185 12.38 7.20 -6.78
N GLU A 186 12.61 8.51 -6.56
CA GLU A 186 13.07 9.44 -7.59
C GLU A 186 14.44 9.05 -8.19
N ALA A 187 15.24 8.29 -7.44
CA ALA A 187 16.46 7.67 -7.94
C ALA A 187 16.23 6.41 -8.82
N GLY A 188 14.96 6.11 -9.18
CA GLY A 188 14.57 4.98 -10.03
C GLY A 188 14.55 3.63 -9.30
N ARG A 189 14.51 3.62 -7.97
CA ARG A 189 14.48 2.42 -7.15
C ARG A 189 13.05 1.88 -7.02
N THR A 190 12.94 0.55 -6.94
CA THR A 190 11.65 -0.15 -6.77
C THR A 190 11.29 -0.24 -5.30
N VAL A 191 10.03 0.03 -4.96
CA VAL A 191 9.52 -0.09 -3.59
C VAL A 191 8.26 -0.93 -3.57
N VAL A 192 8.20 -1.89 -2.65
CA VAL A 192 6.98 -2.61 -2.30
C VAL A 192 6.72 -2.41 -0.84
N PHE A 193 5.59 -1.80 -0.51
CA PHE A 193 5.20 -1.61 0.89
C PHE A 193 3.86 -2.25 1.18
N ALA A 194 3.78 -2.98 2.29
CA ALA A 194 2.53 -3.50 2.80
C ALA A 194 1.97 -2.53 3.84
N THR A 195 0.70 -2.21 3.72
CA THR A 195 0.00 -1.36 4.66
C THR A 195 -1.48 -1.75 4.76
N HIS A 196 -2.11 -1.39 5.88
CA HIS A 196 -3.56 -1.38 6.01
C HIS A 196 -4.11 0.07 6.00
N TYR A 197 -3.24 1.07 5.92
CA TYR A 197 -3.62 2.48 5.79
C TYR A 197 -3.90 2.81 4.34
N LEU A 198 -5.16 3.03 4.04
CA LEU A 198 -5.68 3.27 2.69
C LEU A 198 -5.15 4.57 2.10
N ASP A 199 -5.05 5.61 2.93
CA ASP A 199 -4.52 6.92 2.54
C ASP A 199 -3.05 6.84 2.10
N GLU A 200 -2.24 6.00 2.74
CA GLU A 200 -0.84 5.82 2.35
C GLU A 200 -0.70 5.17 0.98
N ALA A 201 -1.52 4.17 0.70
CA ALA A 201 -1.53 3.53 -0.61
C ALA A 201 -2.01 4.50 -1.70
N ASP A 202 -3.03 5.31 -1.41
CA ASP A 202 -3.56 6.31 -2.34
C ASP A 202 -2.58 7.45 -2.65
N GLU A 203 -1.84 7.92 -1.63
CA GLU A 203 -0.95 9.08 -1.76
C GLU A 203 0.43 8.73 -2.32
N HIS A 204 0.93 7.52 -2.06
CA HIS A 204 2.34 7.21 -2.27
C HIS A 204 2.62 6.07 -3.25
N ALA A 205 1.60 5.30 -3.68
CA ALA A 205 1.80 4.21 -4.63
C ALA A 205 1.46 4.60 -6.07
N ASP A 206 2.28 4.13 -7.02
CA ASP A 206 1.94 4.18 -8.45
C ASP A 206 0.91 3.10 -8.79
N ARG A 207 0.94 1.98 -8.06
CA ARG A 207 0.09 0.81 -8.26
C ARG A 207 -0.29 0.19 -6.92
N ILE A 208 -1.55 -0.19 -6.79
CA ILE A 208 -2.11 -0.87 -5.63
C ILE A 208 -2.45 -2.30 -6.02
N VAL A 209 -1.89 -3.24 -5.27
CA VAL A 209 -2.24 -4.66 -5.31
C VAL A 209 -3.04 -4.95 -4.04
N MET A 210 -4.34 -5.08 -4.18
CA MET A 210 -5.23 -5.34 -3.05
C MET A 210 -5.36 -6.82 -2.79
N MET A 211 -5.13 -7.23 -1.56
CA MET A 211 -5.19 -8.62 -1.13
C MET A 211 -6.32 -8.86 -0.14
N ALA A 212 -7.02 -9.97 -0.33
CA ALA A 212 -7.99 -10.50 0.63
C ALA A 212 -7.93 -12.03 0.64
N ARG A 213 -7.92 -12.63 1.83
CA ARG A 213 -7.92 -14.09 2.02
C ARG A 213 -6.84 -14.83 1.23
N GLY A 214 -5.65 -14.26 1.17
CA GLY A 214 -4.49 -14.83 0.49
C GLY A 214 -4.48 -14.67 -1.03
N ARG A 215 -5.43 -13.95 -1.62
CA ARG A 215 -5.54 -13.74 -3.08
C ARG A 215 -5.46 -12.26 -3.43
N ILE A 216 -5.02 -11.96 -4.65
CA ILE A 216 -5.16 -10.62 -5.23
C ILE A 216 -6.62 -10.45 -5.66
N VAL A 217 -7.26 -9.38 -5.20
CA VAL A 217 -8.66 -9.04 -5.50
C VAL A 217 -8.78 -7.83 -6.42
N ALA A 218 -7.77 -6.95 -6.43
CA ALA A 218 -7.64 -5.86 -7.39
C ALA A 218 -6.15 -5.56 -7.61
N ASP A 219 -5.82 -5.05 -8.79
CA ASP A 219 -4.47 -4.70 -9.21
C ASP A 219 -4.56 -3.59 -10.26
N GLY A 220 -4.05 -2.42 -9.95
CA GLY A 220 -4.11 -1.25 -10.82
C GLY A 220 -3.63 0.02 -10.15
N THR A 221 -3.72 1.15 -10.85
CA THR A 221 -3.46 2.47 -10.28
C THR A 221 -4.47 2.79 -9.16
N PRO A 222 -4.16 3.71 -8.23
CA PRO A 222 -5.13 4.16 -7.23
C PRO A 222 -6.47 4.58 -7.83
N ALA A 223 -6.45 5.23 -8.99
CA ALA A 223 -7.67 5.66 -9.69
C ALA A 223 -8.49 4.46 -10.22
N GLU A 224 -7.82 3.46 -10.82
CA GLU A 224 -8.48 2.25 -11.32
C GLU A 224 -9.07 1.41 -10.19
N VAL A 225 -8.35 1.26 -9.07
CA VAL A 225 -8.86 0.54 -7.90
C VAL A 225 -10.08 1.23 -7.31
N LYS A 226 -10.09 2.56 -7.22
CA LYS A 226 -11.27 3.33 -6.79
C LYS A 226 -12.44 3.22 -7.76
N ALA A 227 -12.17 3.13 -9.07
CA ALA A 227 -13.19 3.01 -10.10
C ALA A 227 -13.91 1.65 -10.12
N VAL A 228 -13.36 0.61 -9.45
CA VAL A 228 -14.05 -0.70 -9.31
C VAL A 228 -15.36 -0.54 -8.55
N VAL A 229 -15.45 0.42 -7.62
CA VAL A 229 -16.72 0.83 -7.02
C VAL A 229 -17.34 1.86 -7.94
N SER A 230 -18.18 1.38 -8.87
CA SER A 230 -18.79 2.24 -9.87
C SER A 230 -19.73 3.28 -9.23
N GLY A 231 -19.67 4.52 -9.76
CA GLY A 231 -20.50 5.65 -9.36
C GLY A 231 -19.72 6.75 -8.64
N ARG A 232 -20.33 7.92 -8.57
CA ARG A 232 -19.86 9.04 -7.74
C ARG A 232 -20.84 9.27 -6.61
N ARG A 233 -20.30 9.69 -5.48
CA ARG A 233 -21.12 10.07 -4.34
C ARG A 233 -21.42 11.56 -4.39
N ILE A 234 -22.71 11.92 -4.33
CA ILE A 234 -23.19 13.28 -4.17
C ILE A 234 -23.72 13.41 -2.76
N ARG A 235 -23.16 14.32 -1.99
CA ARG A 235 -23.65 14.69 -0.67
C ARG A 235 -24.23 16.09 -0.74
N ALA A 236 -25.34 16.31 -0.05
CA ALA A 236 -25.94 17.62 0.07
C ALA A 236 -26.69 17.74 1.39
N THR A 237 -26.86 18.97 1.86
CA THR A 237 -27.76 19.30 2.98
C THR A 237 -29.10 19.72 2.40
N ALA A 238 -30.16 19.01 2.76
CA ALA A 238 -31.52 19.26 2.27
C ALA A 238 -32.44 19.78 3.41
N ARG A 239 -33.04 20.94 3.21
CA ARG A 239 -33.94 21.54 4.20
C ARG A 239 -35.43 21.25 3.93
N PHE A 240 -35.76 20.45 2.92
CA PHE A 240 -37.09 19.99 2.66
C PHE A 240 -37.49 18.81 3.57
N ALA A 241 -38.81 18.56 3.73
CA ALA A 241 -39.29 17.50 4.61
C ALA A 241 -38.85 16.09 4.15
N ALA A 242 -38.45 15.24 5.10
CA ALA A 242 -38.15 13.84 4.83
C ALA A 242 -39.46 13.04 4.74
N THR A 243 -40.04 12.97 3.54
CA THR A 243 -41.23 12.17 3.26
C THR A 243 -40.91 10.98 2.36
N PRO A 244 -41.74 9.93 2.32
CA PRO A 244 -41.57 8.84 1.37
C PRO A 244 -41.52 9.33 -0.09
N GLU A 245 -42.28 10.37 -0.43
CA GLU A 245 -42.32 10.96 -1.76
C GLU A 245 -40.97 11.63 -2.09
N SER A 246 -40.40 12.41 -1.16
CA SER A 246 -39.08 13.05 -1.38
C SER A 246 -37.97 12.04 -1.49
N GLN A 247 -38.02 10.95 -0.75
CA GLN A 247 -37.05 9.85 -0.86
C GLN A 247 -37.18 9.12 -2.21
N ALA A 248 -38.40 8.89 -2.68
CA ALA A 248 -38.65 8.28 -3.99
C ALA A 248 -38.16 9.19 -5.14
N ALA A 249 -38.39 10.51 -5.03
CA ALA A 249 -37.93 11.49 -6.00
C ALA A 249 -36.39 11.49 -6.12
N LEU A 250 -35.67 11.48 -4.98
CA LEU A 250 -34.23 11.38 -4.97
C LEU A 250 -33.72 10.07 -5.60
N ALA A 251 -34.38 8.96 -5.36
CA ALA A 251 -34.02 7.67 -5.93
C ALA A 251 -34.34 7.56 -7.43
N ALA A 252 -35.30 8.34 -7.93
CA ALA A 252 -35.70 8.38 -9.33
C ALA A 252 -34.82 9.30 -10.21
N LEU A 253 -33.91 10.06 -9.62
CA LEU A 253 -33.00 10.94 -10.39
C LEU A 253 -32.16 10.16 -11.38
N PRO A 254 -31.86 10.72 -12.56
CA PRO A 254 -31.05 10.05 -13.58
C PRO A 254 -29.69 9.64 -13.02
N GLY A 255 -29.30 8.39 -13.25
CA GLY A 255 -28.01 7.84 -12.84
C GLY A 255 -27.93 7.43 -11.37
N VAL A 256 -28.93 7.72 -10.53
CA VAL A 256 -28.91 7.35 -9.11
C VAL A 256 -29.13 5.84 -8.94
N ARG A 257 -28.20 5.18 -8.24
CA ARG A 257 -28.31 3.78 -7.80
C ARG A 257 -28.91 3.67 -6.42
N THR A 258 -28.43 4.50 -5.51
CA THR A 258 -28.89 4.50 -4.12
C THR A 258 -29.06 5.94 -3.66
N ALA A 259 -30.13 6.17 -2.89
CA ALA A 259 -30.39 7.41 -2.21
C ALA A 259 -30.60 7.12 -0.72
N ASP A 260 -29.77 7.68 0.13
CA ASP A 260 -29.87 7.59 1.59
C ASP A 260 -30.04 8.99 2.16
N ARG A 261 -30.87 9.11 3.20
CA ARG A 261 -31.09 10.36 3.90
C ARG A 261 -31.03 10.16 5.40
N ARG A 262 -30.24 10.96 6.08
CA ARG A 262 -30.13 10.98 7.55
C ARG A 262 -30.29 12.40 8.04
N GLY A 263 -31.50 12.69 8.55
CA GLY A 263 -31.87 14.07 8.92
C GLY A 263 -31.86 14.96 7.69
N ASP A 264 -31.08 16.04 7.73
CA ASP A 264 -30.96 16.99 6.63
C ASP A 264 -29.87 16.58 5.60
N ARG A 265 -29.07 15.56 5.89
CA ARG A 265 -28.02 15.10 4.98
C ARG A 265 -28.56 14.07 4.00
N VAL A 266 -28.43 14.39 2.71
CA VAL A 266 -28.73 13.49 1.59
C VAL A 266 -27.41 12.94 1.05
N THR A 267 -27.38 11.64 0.74
CA THR A 267 -26.26 10.96 0.09
C THR A 267 -26.80 10.15 -1.08
N LEU A 268 -26.35 10.49 -2.29
CA LEU A 268 -26.69 9.76 -3.51
C LEU A 268 -25.43 9.06 -4.03
N VAL A 269 -25.57 7.84 -4.51
CA VAL A 269 -24.55 7.16 -5.33
C VAL A 269 -25.07 7.12 -6.75
N SER A 270 -24.32 7.69 -7.68
CA SER A 270 -24.75 7.87 -9.06
C SER A 270 -23.68 7.40 -10.05
N ASP A 271 -24.12 6.69 -11.11
CA ASP A 271 -23.29 6.29 -12.24
C ASP A 271 -23.02 7.45 -13.22
N ASP A 272 -23.89 8.45 -13.24
CA ASP A 272 -23.75 9.69 -14.00
C ASP A 272 -24.01 10.89 -13.10
N SER A 273 -22.98 11.32 -12.37
CA SER A 273 -23.10 12.44 -11.44
C SER A 273 -23.49 13.75 -12.10
N ASP A 274 -23.14 13.94 -13.38
CA ASP A 274 -23.43 15.18 -14.09
C ASP A 274 -24.91 15.26 -14.49
N ALA A 275 -25.48 14.11 -14.92
CA ALA A 275 -26.92 14.02 -15.17
C ALA A 275 -27.71 14.13 -13.87
N THR A 276 -27.28 13.45 -12.81
CA THR A 276 -27.89 13.52 -11.48
C THR A 276 -27.89 14.94 -10.94
N LEU A 277 -26.77 15.65 -11.00
CA LEU A 277 -26.67 17.02 -10.52
C LEU A 277 -27.57 17.98 -11.30
N ARG A 278 -27.58 17.85 -12.64
CA ARG A 278 -28.46 18.68 -13.49
C ARG A 278 -29.94 18.47 -13.15
N ALA A 279 -30.35 17.21 -12.97
CA ALA A 279 -31.72 16.90 -12.56
C ALA A 279 -32.01 17.38 -11.13
N LEU A 280 -31.08 17.16 -10.21
CA LEU A 280 -31.20 17.60 -8.80
C LEU A 280 -31.39 19.12 -8.68
N LEU A 281 -30.67 19.91 -9.51
CA LEU A 281 -30.76 21.37 -9.52
C LEU A 281 -31.95 21.92 -10.34
N ALA A 282 -32.52 21.11 -11.25
CA ALA A 282 -33.64 21.50 -12.08
C ALA A 282 -35.02 21.24 -11.43
N GLU A 283 -35.08 20.35 -10.46
CA GLU A 283 -36.34 19.93 -9.83
C GLU A 283 -36.80 20.97 -8.82
N HIS A 284 -37.96 21.60 -9.07
CA HIS A 284 -38.48 22.75 -8.33
C HIS A 284 -38.82 22.43 -6.86
N ASP A 285 -39.02 21.16 -6.52
CA ASP A 285 -39.34 20.72 -5.15
C ASP A 285 -38.12 20.51 -4.25
N ILE A 286 -36.90 20.69 -4.81
CA ILE A 286 -35.64 20.47 -4.13
C ILE A 286 -34.83 21.78 -4.01
N HIS A 287 -35.48 22.93 -3.98
CA HIS A 287 -34.84 24.26 -3.98
C HIS A 287 -33.96 24.59 -2.78
N ASP A 288 -33.88 23.74 -1.76
CA ASP A 288 -33.17 24.02 -0.52
C ASP A 288 -32.04 23.01 -0.28
N LEU A 289 -31.24 22.76 -1.34
CA LEU A 289 -29.98 22.01 -1.23
C LEU A 289 -28.81 22.93 -1.03
N HIS A 290 -28.02 22.66 -0.02
CA HIS A 290 -26.81 23.39 0.34
C HIS A 290 -25.64 22.42 0.45
N ASP A 291 -24.43 22.97 0.43
CA ASP A 291 -23.17 22.24 0.66
C ASP A 291 -23.05 20.98 -0.23
N ILE A 292 -23.34 21.16 -1.54
CA ILE A 292 -23.25 20.06 -2.50
C ILE A 292 -21.78 19.70 -2.71
N GLU A 293 -21.46 18.46 -2.39
CA GLU A 293 -20.13 17.87 -2.56
C GLU A 293 -20.24 16.66 -3.49
N VAL A 294 -19.41 16.62 -4.53
CA VAL A 294 -19.29 15.45 -5.42
C VAL A 294 -17.94 14.82 -5.20
N THR A 295 -17.94 13.62 -4.67
CA THR A 295 -16.72 12.86 -4.42
C THR A 295 -16.68 11.59 -5.25
N VAL A 296 -15.48 11.24 -5.72
CA VAL A 296 -15.18 9.89 -6.19
C VAL A 296 -15.20 8.98 -4.96
N HIS A 297 -15.48 7.70 -5.16
CA HIS A 297 -15.35 6.74 -4.06
C HIS A 297 -13.98 6.84 -3.40
N THR A 298 -13.98 6.77 -2.07
CA THR A 298 -12.74 6.71 -1.30
C THR A 298 -12.10 5.33 -1.45
N MET A 299 -10.82 5.23 -1.15
CA MET A 299 -10.14 3.93 -1.13
C MET A 299 -10.78 2.97 -0.11
N ASP A 300 -11.34 3.51 1.00
CA ASP A 300 -12.10 2.72 1.99
C ASP A 300 -13.31 2.02 1.38
N GLU A 301 -14.04 2.70 0.53
CA GLU A 301 -15.24 2.16 -0.12
C GLU A 301 -14.90 1.10 -1.15
N ALA A 302 -13.85 1.34 -1.95
CA ALA A 302 -13.31 0.35 -2.87
C ALA A 302 -12.84 -0.90 -2.10
N PHE A 303 -12.16 -0.68 -1.00
CA PHE A 303 -11.67 -1.75 -0.13
C PHE A 303 -12.82 -2.61 0.44
N LEU A 304 -13.85 -1.98 1.01
CA LEU A 304 -15.02 -2.68 1.56
C LEU A 304 -15.75 -3.48 0.49
N ALA A 305 -16.05 -2.85 -0.66
CA ALA A 305 -16.74 -3.52 -1.76
C ALA A 305 -15.97 -4.76 -2.27
N LEU A 306 -14.66 -4.63 -2.48
CA LEU A 306 -13.82 -5.72 -3.00
C LEU A 306 -13.59 -6.85 -1.99
N THR A 307 -13.63 -6.53 -0.69
CA THR A 307 -13.44 -7.53 0.37
C THR A 307 -14.74 -8.22 0.78
N GLU A 308 -15.91 -7.54 0.66
CA GLU A 308 -17.24 -8.08 1.00
C GLU A 308 -17.86 -8.89 -0.14
N THR A 309 -17.73 -8.46 -1.40
CA THR A 309 -18.34 -9.15 -2.57
C THR A 309 -17.88 -10.61 -2.68
N ARG A 310 -16.63 -10.91 -2.33
CA ARG A 310 -16.13 -12.30 -2.29
C ARG A 310 -16.42 -13.06 -1.00
N ALA A 311 -16.99 -12.40 0.04
CA ALA A 311 -17.51 -13.10 1.21
C ALA A 311 -18.75 -13.94 0.86
N THR A 312 -19.56 -13.46 -0.08
CA THR A 312 -20.78 -14.11 -0.54
C THR A 312 -20.52 -15.25 -1.54
N GLU A 313 -19.50 -15.14 -2.40
CA GLU A 313 -19.18 -16.20 -3.37
C GLU A 313 -18.52 -17.45 -2.73
N GLY A 314 -17.79 -17.27 -1.63
CA GLY A 314 -17.15 -18.39 -0.90
C GLY A 314 -18.08 -19.13 0.08
N ALA A 315 -19.29 -18.65 0.32
CA ALA A 315 -20.29 -19.28 1.17
C ALA A 315 -21.30 -20.17 0.38
N LEU A 316 -21.20 -20.16 -0.95
CA LEU A 316 -22.07 -20.89 -1.88
C LEU A 316 -21.34 -22.04 -2.65
N SER A 317 -20.09 -22.34 -2.28
CA SER A 317 -19.33 -23.44 -2.91
C SER A 317 -18.96 -24.53 -1.86
#